data_2cd32def618c489319eb8c2ce53e4b86
#
_entry.id   2cd32def618c489319eb8c2ce53e4b86
#
_cell.length_a   1.000
_cell.length_b   1.000
_cell.length_c   1.000
_cell.angle_alpha   90.00
_cell.angle_beta   90.00
_cell.angle_gamma   90.00
#
_symmetry.space_group_name_H-M   'P 1'
#
loop_
_entity.id
_entity.type
_entity.pdbx_description
1 polymer ?
#
loop_
_entity_poly.entity_id
_entity_poly.type
_entity_poly.pdbx_seq_one_letter_code
_entity_poly.pdbx_strand_id
1 'polypeptide(L)'
;MNYFSLIKKTVNLLNVVNLKKYSINSNMYFVNRESCIKNNKFKKILLYFPNQEFMHFGDHLFFEPLAKFLKETGFIVKIMPIKTMEFYFINNGYDIGKDNDILDADLLITRVEMYNEVIKFKKNTLFIDIASSNIKHYLCQDIVNKVADFLLVDAKSFYAKPSKINNYHGKIELNPDIEYITFNNYIDSGFYRVRKKHYKHLSDYCKHFAKINNLSVIHIGTKKDKEKDKNYYDFVDLDLRGETSAADLFYIASLDNVKYNISFDAFIMHIFFLYNKKSFILFRGRYTKEARNFVKQYLNPPFKPEPEIKIENIVEYI
;
A
#
# COMPACT_ATOMS: atom_id res chain seq x y z
N MET A 1 9.13 21.13 6.41
CA MET A 1 9.55 19.97 5.59
C MET A 1 10.57 19.23 6.43
N ASN A 2 10.34 17.95 6.72
CA ASN A 2 11.24 17.22 7.61
C ASN A 2 12.51 16.86 6.81
N TYR A 3 13.70 17.03 7.38
CA TYR A 3 15.00 16.79 6.73
C TYR A 3 15.06 15.38 6.08
N PHE A 4 14.51 14.38 6.73
CA PHE A 4 14.37 13.01 6.19
C PHE A 4 13.52 12.92 4.90
N SER A 5 12.46 13.69 4.81
CA SER A 5 11.61 13.74 3.61
C SER A 5 12.33 14.39 2.42
N LEU A 6 13.20 15.34 2.70
CA LEU A 6 14.02 15.98 1.66
C LEU A 6 15.09 15.00 1.15
N ILE A 7 15.77 14.29 2.06
CA ILE A 7 16.77 13.27 1.70
C ILE A 7 16.14 12.16 0.85
N LYS A 8 14.99 11.60 1.25
CA LYS A 8 14.28 10.57 0.45
C LYS A 8 13.96 11.06 -0.96
N LYS A 9 13.45 12.28 -1.11
CA LYS A 9 13.17 12.87 -2.43
C LYS A 9 14.43 13.04 -3.27
N THR A 10 15.53 13.48 -2.65
CA THR A 10 16.81 13.65 -3.34
C THR A 10 17.39 12.31 -3.77
N VAL A 11 17.36 11.29 -2.90
CA VAL A 11 17.81 9.93 -3.22
C VAL A 11 16.99 9.33 -4.36
N ASN A 12 15.66 9.46 -4.32
CA ASN A 12 14.81 8.97 -5.41
C ASN A 12 15.10 9.66 -6.73
N LEU A 13 15.27 10.99 -6.70
CA LEU A 13 15.63 11.74 -7.91
C LEU A 13 16.97 11.29 -8.50
N LEU A 14 17.99 11.09 -7.67
CA LEU A 14 19.29 10.57 -8.08
C LEU A 14 19.20 9.14 -8.64
N ASN A 15 18.41 8.29 -8.00
CA ASN A 15 18.19 6.93 -8.49
C ASN A 15 17.52 6.93 -9.87
N VAL A 16 16.49 7.74 -10.07
CA VAL A 16 15.81 7.89 -11.37
C VAL A 16 16.79 8.44 -12.42
N VAL A 17 17.61 9.42 -12.09
CA VAL A 17 18.64 9.95 -13.01
C VAL A 17 19.62 8.86 -13.42
N ASN A 18 20.11 8.05 -12.47
CA ASN A 18 21.01 6.94 -12.75
C ASN A 18 20.35 5.83 -13.60
N LEU A 19 19.04 5.66 -13.45
CA LEU A 19 18.26 4.65 -14.19
C LEU A 19 17.83 5.11 -15.58
N LYS A 20 17.87 6.41 -15.90
CA LYS A 20 17.38 6.94 -17.19
C LYS A 20 17.97 6.22 -18.40
N LYS A 21 19.24 5.84 -18.36
CA LYS A 21 19.90 5.10 -19.45
C LYS A 21 19.40 3.67 -19.64
N TYR A 22 18.62 3.16 -18.70
CA TYR A 22 18.00 1.82 -18.71
C TYR A 22 16.49 1.88 -18.91
N SER A 23 15.96 3.02 -19.30
CA SER A 23 14.52 3.23 -19.43
C SER A 23 13.93 2.34 -20.51
N ILE A 24 12.84 1.63 -20.16
CA ILE A 24 11.99 0.90 -21.10
C ILE A 24 10.81 1.77 -21.49
N ASN A 25 10.23 2.46 -20.51
CA ASN A 25 9.15 3.42 -20.67
C ASN A 25 9.21 4.50 -19.57
N SER A 26 8.20 5.35 -19.47
CA SER A 26 8.22 6.53 -18.58
C SER A 26 8.50 6.24 -17.10
N ASN A 27 8.26 5.02 -16.64
CA ASN A 27 8.35 4.66 -15.21
C ASN A 27 8.85 3.21 -14.96
N MET A 28 9.49 2.60 -15.97
CA MET A 28 10.13 1.30 -15.83
C MET A 28 11.55 1.34 -16.40
N TYR A 29 12.46 0.69 -15.68
CA TYR A 29 13.88 0.67 -16.00
C TYR A 29 14.40 -0.76 -15.84
N PHE A 30 15.06 -1.28 -16.87
CA PHE A 30 15.65 -2.61 -16.84
C PHE A 30 17.17 -2.55 -16.87
N VAL A 31 17.80 -3.05 -15.82
CA VAL A 31 19.25 -3.20 -15.73
C VAL A 31 19.60 -4.65 -16.04
N ASN A 32 20.11 -4.87 -17.26
CA ASN A 32 20.62 -6.18 -17.67
C ASN A 32 22.06 -6.36 -17.19
N ARG A 33 22.35 -7.43 -16.48
CA ARG A 33 23.68 -7.76 -15.94
C ARG A 33 24.24 -9.10 -16.44
N GLU A 34 23.41 -9.94 -17.00
CA GLU A 34 23.80 -11.23 -17.51
C GLU A 34 23.77 -11.18 -19.04
N SER A 35 24.90 -11.48 -19.69
CA SER A 35 25.07 -11.42 -21.15
C SER A 35 24.21 -12.44 -21.93
N CYS A 36 23.37 -13.21 -21.26
CA CYS A 36 22.64 -14.35 -21.82
C CYS A 36 21.21 -14.06 -22.26
N ILE A 37 20.77 -12.79 -22.35
CA ILE A 37 19.37 -12.52 -22.73
C ILE A 37 19.25 -12.30 -24.25
N LYS A 38 19.62 -13.30 -25.04
CA LYS A 38 19.13 -13.39 -26.43
C LYS A 38 17.77 -14.09 -26.55
N ASN A 39 17.28 -14.76 -25.48
CA ASN A 39 15.98 -15.43 -25.44
C ASN A 39 15.35 -15.25 -24.05
N ASN A 40 14.69 -14.17 -23.80
CA ASN A 40 13.96 -13.76 -22.58
C ASN A 40 13.18 -14.88 -21.87
N LYS A 41 13.85 -15.90 -21.36
CA LYS A 41 13.20 -16.99 -20.61
C LYS A 41 13.54 -16.88 -19.14
N PHE A 42 13.10 -15.78 -18.51
CA PHE A 42 13.03 -15.78 -17.05
C PHE A 42 12.07 -16.87 -16.60
N LYS A 43 12.44 -17.62 -15.58
CA LYS A 43 11.58 -18.64 -14.95
C LYS A 43 11.36 -18.32 -13.48
N LYS A 44 12.41 -17.88 -12.79
CA LYS A 44 12.43 -17.57 -11.37
C LYS A 44 12.44 -16.07 -11.16
N ILE A 45 11.39 -15.55 -10.58
CA ILE A 45 11.23 -14.11 -10.32
C ILE A 45 11.18 -13.89 -8.80
N LEU A 46 12.01 -12.97 -8.32
CA LEU A 46 11.95 -12.50 -6.94
C LEU A 46 11.43 -11.07 -6.89
N LEU A 47 10.29 -10.88 -6.24
CA LEU A 47 9.80 -9.56 -5.87
C LEU A 47 10.53 -9.11 -4.60
N TYR A 48 11.38 -8.09 -4.71
CA TYR A 48 12.32 -7.70 -3.66
C TYR A 48 11.95 -6.37 -3.02
N PHE A 49 11.41 -6.41 -1.79
CA PHE A 49 10.89 -5.25 -1.05
C PHE A 49 11.16 -5.28 0.46
N PRO A 50 12.34 -5.72 0.95
CA PRO A 50 12.53 -5.96 2.38
C PRO A 50 12.79 -4.69 3.21
N ASN A 51 13.05 -3.54 2.58
CA ASN A 51 13.48 -2.34 3.27
C ASN A 51 12.30 -1.44 3.68
N GLN A 52 12.06 -1.32 4.99
CA GLN A 52 10.98 -0.49 5.56
C GLN A 52 11.15 1.02 5.33
N GLU A 53 12.35 1.49 5.03
CA GLU A 53 12.56 2.92 4.74
C GLU A 53 11.93 3.32 3.40
N PHE A 54 11.85 2.39 2.46
CA PHE A 54 11.38 2.64 1.10
C PHE A 54 10.02 2.01 0.79
N MET A 55 9.64 0.98 1.54
CA MET A 55 8.37 0.28 1.34
C MET A 55 7.42 0.51 2.53
N HIS A 56 6.24 1.01 2.23
CA HIS A 56 5.17 1.13 3.21
C HIS A 56 4.22 -0.08 3.12
N PHE A 57 3.40 -0.31 4.15
CA PHE A 57 2.44 -1.42 4.17
C PHE A 57 1.52 -1.41 2.94
N GLY A 58 1.02 -0.23 2.54
CA GLY A 58 0.14 -0.08 1.38
C GLY A 58 0.80 -0.49 0.06
N ASP A 59 2.10 -0.23 -0.09
CA ASP A 59 2.84 -0.59 -1.30
C ASP A 59 2.83 -2.10 -1.55
N HIS A 60 2.87 -2.92 -0.49
CA HIS A 60 2.81 -4.37 -0.59
C HIS A 60 1.47 -4.86 -1.17
N LEU A 61 0.36 -4.19 -0.82
CA LEU A 61 -0.94 -4.48 -1.41
C LEU A 61 -0.95 -4.19 -2.91
N PHE A 62 -0.19 -3.18 -3.37
CA PHE A 62 -0.15 -2.82 -4.78
C PHE A 62 0.66 -3.80 -5.62
N PHE A 63 1.65 -4.46 -5.03
CA PHE A 63 2.49 -5.45 -5.71
C PHE A 63 2.00 -6.90 -5.58
N GLU A 64 1.10 -7.20 -4.65
CA GLU A 64 0.57 -8.57 -4.52
C GLU A 64 -0.15 -9.05 -5.79
N PRO A 65 -0.99 -8.24 -6.47
CA PRO A 65 -1.60 -8.67 -7.73
C PRO A 65 -0.59 -9.00 -8.83
N LEU A 66 0.58 -8.35 -8.84
CA LEU A 66 1.67 -8.72 -9.73
C LEU A 66 2.21 -10.12 -9.42
N ALA A 67 2.43 -10.43 -8.13
CA ALA A 67 2.86 -11.76 -7.72
C ALA A 67 1.87 -12.85 -8.14
N LYS A 68 0.58 -12.58 -7.96
CA LYS A 68 -0.51 -13.46 -8.38
C LYS A 68 -0.48 -13.69 -9.89
N PHE A 69 -0.45 -12.63 -10.67
CA PHE A 69 -0.37 -12.69 -12.13
C PHE A 69 0.83 -13.53 -12.61
N LEU A 70 2.01 -13.29 -12.05
CA LEU A 70 3.22 -14.01 -12.43
C LEU A 70 3.11 -15.51 -12.11
N LYS A 71 2.53 -15.88 -10.95
CA LYS A 71 2.27 -17.30 -10.62
C LYS A 71 1.29 -17.94 -11.59
N GLU A 72 0.18 -17.27 -11.89
CA GLU A 72 -0.85 -17.79 -12.81
C GLU A 72 -0.33 -17.92 -14.24
N THR A 73 0.66 -17.13 -14.64
CA THR A 73 1.32 -17.23 -15.95
C THR A 73 2.50 -18.21 -16.00
N GLY A 74 2.72 -18.95 -14.90
CA GLY A 74 3.67 -20.08 -14.86
C GLY A 74 5.09 -19.74 -14.39
N PHE A 75 5.33 -18.53 -13.87
CA PHE A 75 6.62 -18.22 -13.25
C PHE A 75 6.73 -18.80 -11.84
N ILE A 76 7.95 -19.15 -11.46
CA ILE A 76 8.30 -19.49 -10.07
C ILE A 76 8.53 -18.14 -9.35
N VAL A 77 7.62 -17.78 -8.46
CA VAL A 77 7.62 -16.46 -7.81
C VAL A 77 7.89 -16.62 -6.33
N LYS A 78 8.89 -15.88 -5.82
CA LYS A 78 9.11 -15.66 -4.40
C LYS A 78 9.01 -14.17 -4.10
N ILE A 79 8.69 -13.85 -2.85
CA ILE A 79 8.53 -12.46 -2.41
C ILE A 79 9.38 -12.24 -1.17
N MET A 80 10.17 -11.17 -1.14
CA MET A 80 10.85 -10.65 0.05
C MET A 80 10.18 -9.34 0.47
N PRO A 81 9.11 -9.38 1.24
CA PRO A 81 8.45 -8.18 1.75
C PRO A 81 9.19 -7.64 2.98
N ILE A 82 8.75 -6.47 3.50
CA ILE A 82 9.13 -6.11 4.87
C ILE A 82 8.60 -7.17 5.84
N LYS A 83 9.35 -7.43 6.93
CA LYS A 83 9.04 -8.50 7.86
C LYS A 83 7.62 -8.44 8.42
N THR A 84 7.13 -7.27 8.70
CA THR A 84 5.77 -7.04 9.22
C THR A 84 4.66 -7.34 8.23
N MET A 85 4.97 -7.57 6.94
CA MET A 85 4.00 -7.96 5.90
C MET A 85 4.16 -9.41 5.42
N GLU A 86 5.13 -10.17 5.95
CA GLU A 86 5.30 -11.59 5.60
C GLU A 86 4.01 -12.40 5.81
N PHE A 87 3.31 -12.13 6.93
CA PHE A 87 2.05 -12.80 7.24
C PHE A 87 1.01 -12.66 6.12
N TYR A 88 0.95 -11.50 5.47
CA TYR A 88 0.01 -11.24 4.38
C TYR A 88 0.27 -12.15 3.18
N PHE A 89 1.53 -12.28 2.80
CA PHE A 89 1.91 -13.12 1.67
C PHE A 89 1.81 -14.62 2.01
N ILE A 90 2.22 -15.02 3.21
CA ILE A 90 2.10 -16.42 3.67
C ILE A 90 0.62 -16.86 3.67
N ASN A 91 -0.27 -16.05 4.23
CA ASN A 91 -1.71 -16.36 4.25
C ASN A 91 -2.35 -16.42 2.86
N ASN A 92 -1.75 -15.74 1.88
CA ASN A 92 -2.18 -15.78 0.48
C ASN A 92 -1.40 -16.83 -0.36
N GLY A 93 -0.66 -17.75 0.29
CA GLY A 93 -0.01 -18.88 -0.36
C GLY A 93 1.24 -18.54 -1.17
N TYR A 94 1.96 -17.48 -0.79
CA TYR A 94 3.22 -17.11 -1.41
C TYR A 94 4.42 -17.61 -0.60
N ASP A 95 5.47 -18.01 -1.31
CA ASP A 95 6.76 -18.37 -0.72
C ASP A 95 7.55 -17.10 -0.38
N ILE A 96 7.98 -17.00 0.86
CA ILE A 96 8.85 -15.93 1.31
C ILE A 96 10.29 -16.20 0.88
N GLY A 97 10.86 -15.27 0.12
CA GLY A 97 12.24 -15.32 -0.33
C GLY A 97 13.23 -15.07 0.80
N LYS A 98 14.41 -15.64 0.67
CA LYS A 98 15.57 -15.49 1.57
C LYS A 98 16.76 -14.96 0.78
N ASP A 99 17.84 -14.59 1.45
CA ASP A 99 19.03 -14.02 0.81
C ASP A 99 19.60 -14.90 -0.31
N ASN A 100 19.56 -16.22 -0.17
CA ASN A 100 20.01 -17.14 -1.21
C ASN A 100 19.14 -17.08 -2.47
N ASP A 101 17.88 -16.71 -2.35
CA ASP A 101 16.95 -16.60 -3.49
C ASP A 101 17.29 -15.40 -4.38
N ILE A 102 18.00 -14.41 -3.86
CA ILE A 102 18.53 -13.29 -4.67
C ILE A 102 19.49 -13.81 -5.73
N LEU A 103 20.35 -14.75 -5.35
CA LEU A 103 21.33 -15.35 -6.27
C LEU A 103 20.67 -16.34 -7.24
N ASP A 104 19.62 -17.03 -6.82
CA ASP A 104 18.90 -18.03 -7.63
C ASP A 104 17.87 -17.43 -8.59
N ALA A 105 17.46 -16.19 -8.39
CA ALA A 105 16.51 -15.51 -9.26
C ALA A 105 17.09 -15.18 -10.63
N ASP A 106 16.32 -15.40 -11.69
CA ASP A 106 16.65 -14.95 -13.05
C ASP A 106 16.37 -13.45 -13.21
N LEU A 107 15.34 -12.95 -12.50
CA LEU A 107 14.91 -11.56 -12.52
C LEU A 107 14.51 -11.09 -11.12
N LEU A 108 15.05 -9.97 -10.70
CA LEU A 108 14.55 -9.20 -9.56
C LEU A 108 13.55 -8.15 -10.06
N ILE A 109 12.42 -8.00 -9.38
CA ILE A 109 11.49 -6.90 -9.60
C ILE A 109 11.39 -6.09 -8.30
N THR A 110 11.61 -4.79 -8.40
CA THR A 110 11.62 -3.91 -7.23
C THR A 110 11.24 -2.48 -7.60
N ARG A 111 11.22 -1.60 -6.60
CA ARG A 111 10.99 -0.17 -6.79
C ARG A 111 12.31 0.58 -7.05
N VAL A 112 12.19 1.74 -7.71
CA VAL A 112 13.36 2.61 -8.01
C VAL A 112 14.10 3.07 -6.75
N GLU A 113 13.39 3.18 -5.62
CA GLU A 113 13.99 3.56 -4.33
C GLU A 113 15.02 2.54 -3.82
N MET A 114 14.89 1.28 -4.24
CA MET A 114 15.78 0.18 -3.86
C MET A 114 17.06 0.11 -4.70
N TYR A 115 17.25 1.03 -5.64
CA TYR A 115 18.36 0.97 -6.61
C TYR A 115 19.74 0.74 -5.97
N ASN A 116 20.12 1.56 -4.99
CA ASN A 116 21.43 1.50 -4.35
C ASN A 116 21.68 0.19 -3.58
N GLU A 117 20.62 -0.47 -3.16
CA GLU A 117 20.71 -1.75 -2.47
C GLU A 117 20.85 -2.90 -3.48
N VAL A 118 19.98 -2.93 -4.48
CA VAL A 118 19.85 -4.06 -5.41
C VAL A 118 20.95 -4.10 -6.47
N ILE A 119 21.48 -2.94 -6.88
CA ILE A 119 22.52 -2.90 -7.91
C ILE A 119 23.80 -3.66 -7.51
N LYS A 120 24.02 -3.85 -6.23
CA LYS A 120 25.17 -4.59 -5.68
C LYS A 120 25.08 -6.10 -5.94
N PHE A 121 23.89 -6.62 -6.15
CA PHE A 121 23.67 -8.06 -6.41
C PHE A 121 24.06 -8.47 -7.82
N LYS A 122 24.28 -7.51 -8.73
CA LYS A 122 24.66 -7.76 -10.14
C LYS A 122 23.69 -8.69 -10.88
N LYS A 123 22.41 -8.68 -10.52
CA LYS A 123 21.32 -9.47 -11.11
C LYS A 123 20.53 -8.63 -12.13
N ASN A 124 19.88 -9.32 -13.06
CA ASN A 124 18.88 -8.70 -13.93
C ASN A 124 17.79 -8.09 -13.04
N THR A 125 17.55 -6.82 -13.18
CA THR A 125 16.62 -6.12 -12.30
C THR A 125 15.69 -5.20 -13.07
N LEU A 126 14.40 -5.37 -12.85
CA LEU A 126 13.34 -4.49 -13.31
C LEU A 126 12.94 -3.56 -12.17
N PHE A 127 13.15 -2.28 -12.37
CA PHE A 127 12.78 -1.22 -11.44
C PHE A 127 11.45 -0.58 -11.87
N ILE A 128 10.52 -0.42 -10.93
CA ILE A 128 9.22 0.20 -11.15
C ILE A 128 9.14 1.48 -10.32
N ASP A 129 8.84 2.60 -10.98
CA ASP A 129 8.53 3.87 -10.33
C ASP A 129 7.02 4.07 -10.25
N ILE A 130 6.46 3.83 -9.07
CA ILE A 130 5.02 4.00 -8.84
C ILE A 130 4.63 5.46 -8.60
N ALA A 131 5.58 6.33 -8.27
CA ALA A 131 5.31 7.74 -7.98
C ALA A 131 5.09 8.58 -9.24
N SER A 132 5.67 8.18 -10.36
CA SER A 132 5.56 8.86 -11.65
C SER A 132 4.54 8.22 -12.58
N SER A 133 3.79 7.22 -12.10
CA SER A 133 2.74 6.58 -12.91
C SER A 133 1.69 7.62 -13.29
N ASN A 134 1.54 7.84 -14.59
CA ASN A 134 0.46 8.64 -15.16
C ASN A 134 -0.83 7.81 -15.01
N ILE A 135 -1.52 7.97 -13.88
CA ILE A 135 -2.59 7.08 -13.44
C ILE A 135 -3.83 7.34 -14.30
N LYS A 136 -3.81 6.84 -15.53
CA LYS A 136 -5.03 6.66 -16.34
C LYS A 136 -5.80 5.40 -15.96
N HIS A 137 -5.14 4.48 -15.23
CA HIS A 137 -5.64 3.18 -14.82
C HIS A 137 -5.41 2.97 -13.32
N TYR A 138 -6.08 1.98 -12.75
CA TYR A 138 -5.80 1.54 -11.39
C TYR A 138 -4.34 1.12 -11.24
N LEU A 139 -3.69 1.56 -10.18
CA LEU A 139 -2.25 1.37 -9.98
C LEU A 139 -1.82 -0.11 -10.07
N CYS A 140 -2.59 -1.01 -9.44
CA CYS A 140 -2.30 -2.45 -9.49
C CYS A 140 -2.36 -2.99 -10.93
N GLN A 141 -3.37 -2.58 -11.70
CA GLN A 141 -3.51 -3.01 -13.09
C GLN A 141 -2.41 -2.43 -13.98
N ASP A 142 -2.00 -1.18 -13.73
CA ASP A 142 -0.91 -0.54 -14.47
C ASP A 142 0.42 -1.24 -14.24
N ILE A 143 0.71 -1.61 -12.98
CA ILE A 143 1.90 -2.39 -12.64
C ILE A 143 1.91 -3.74 -13.36
N VAL A 144 0.79 -4.49 -13.29
CA VAL A 144 0.67 -5.79 -13.95
C VAL A 144 0.83 -5.67 -15.45
N ASN A 145 0.11 -4.76 -16.10
CA ASN A 145 0.18 -4.59 -17.56
C ASN A 145 1.60 -4.28 -18.04
N LYS A 146 2.29 -3.39 -17.35
CA LYS A 146 3.65 -3.00 -17.73
C LYS A 146 4.66 -4.14 -17.57
N VAL A 147 4.55 -4.92 -16.49
CA VAL A 147 5.42 -6.09 -16.31
C VAL A 147 5.07 -7.18 -17.30
N ALA A 148 3.81 -7.38 -17.60
CA ALA A 148 3.34 -8.32 -18.62
C ALA A 148 3.91 -7.97 -20.01
N ASP A 149 3.83 -6.70 -20.40
CA ASP A 149 4.41 -6.20 -21.65
C ASP A 149 5.93 -6.44 -21.70
N PHE A 150 6.64 -6.18 -20.60
CA PHE A 150 8.07 -6.45 -20.51
C PHE A 150 8.42 -7.94 -20.65
N LEU A 151 7.63 -8.81 -20.05
CA LEU A 151 7.83 -10.27 -20.09
C LEU A 151 7.22 -10.93 -21.33
N LEU A 152 6.55 -10.17 -22.19
CA LEU A 152 5.83 -10.63 -23.38
C LEU A 152 4.77 -11.69 -23.06
N VAL A 153 4.03 -11.49 -21.96
CA VAL A 153 2.91 -12.33 -21.53
C VAL A 153 1.59 -11.55 -21.59
N ASP A 154 0.48 -12.22 -21.85
CA ASP A 154 -0.83 -11.56 -21.96
C ASP A 154 -1.46 -11.33 -20.57
N ALA A 155 -1.85 -10.10 -20.29
CA ALA A 155 -2.54 -9.69 -19.07
C ALA A 155 -3.97 -9.18 -19.30
N LYS A 156 -4.51 -9.26 -20.55
CA LYS A 156 -5.78 -8.63 -20.90
C LYS A 156 -6.98 -9.11 -20.09
N SER A 157 -6.98 -10.40 -19.73
CA SER A 157 -8.05 -11.02 -18.92
C SER A 157 -7.76 -10.97 -17.42
N PHE A 158 -6.57 -10.56 -17.00
CA PHE A 158 -6.20 -10.54 -15.59
C PHE A 158 -6.73 -9.29 -14.90
N TYR A 159 -7.43 -9.50 -13.79
CA TYR A 159 -7.94 -8.43 -12.95
C TYR A 159 -7.05 -8.23 -11.71
N ALA A 160 -6.29 -7.14 -11.71
CA ALA A 160 -5.31 -6.84 -10.67
C ALA A 160 -5.96 -6.25 -9.42
N LYS A 161 -6.37 -7.13 -8.50
CA LYS A 161 -6.90 -6.76 -7.19
C LYS A 161 -6.13 -7.52 -6.10
N PRO A 162 -5.74 -6.85 -5.00
CA PRO A 162 -5.13 -7.50 -3.85
C PRO A 162 -6.04 -8.59 -3.26
N SER A 163 -5.42 -9.61 -2.72
CA SER A 163 -6.14 -10.70 -2.07
C SER A 163 -6.54 -10.32 -0.65
N LYS A 164 -7.74 -10.70 -0.23
CA LYS A 164 -8.16 -10.65 1.18
C LYS A 164 -7.41 -11.73 1.96
N ILE A 165 -7.25 -11.52 3.26
CA ILE A 165 -6.83 -12.59 4.15
C ILE A 165 -8.10 -13.31 4.62
N ASN A 166 -8.18 -14.58 4.32
CA ASN A 166 -9.25 -15.45 4.79
C ASN A 166 -8.75 -16.27 5.99
N ASN A 167 -9.65 -16.58 6.93
CA ASN A 167 -9.38 -17.46 8.08
C ASN A 167 -8.29 -16.98 9.05
N TYR A 168 -8.00 -15.69 9.11
CA TYR A 168 -7.16 -15.15 10.16
C TYR A 168 -8.04 -14.71 11.33
N HIS A 169 -7.77 -15.24 12.51
CA HIS A 169 -8.38 -14.82 13.75
C HIS A 169 -7.39 -13.91 14.49
N GLY A 170 -7.70 -12.63 14.58
CA GLY A 170 -6.94 -11.67 15.36
C GLY A 170 -7.04 -11.93 16.87
N LYS A 171 -6.16 -11.27 17.61
CA LYS A 171 -6.19 -11.31 19.08
C LYS A 171 -7.26 -10.39 19.69
N ILE A 172 -7.88 -9.57 18.87
CA ILE A 172 -8.85 -8.55 19.29
C ILE A 172 -10.24 -9.17 19.29
N GLU A 173 -10.85 -9.26 20.45
CA GLU A 173 -12.22 -9.69 20.60
C GLU A 173 -13.15 -8.46 20.62
N LEU A 174 -14.05 -8.36 19.66
CA LEU A 174 -15.10 -7.34 19.63
C LEU A 174 -16.45 -8.00 19.94
N ASN A 175 -17.29 -7.28 20.66
CA ASN A 175 -18.64 -7.74 20.92
C ASN A 175 -19.44 -7.79 19.60
N PRO A 176 -19.94 -8.97 19.18
CA PRO A 176 -20.64 -9.12 17.90
C PRO A 176 -21.97 -8.33 17.82
N ASP A 177 -22.58 -8.01 18.96
CA ASP A 177 -23.86 -7.29 19.05
C ASP A 177 -23.70 -5.77 18.92
N ILE A 178 -22.47 -5.28 18.88
CA ILE A 178 -22.14 -3.85 18.76
C ILE A 178 -21.63 -3.55 17.36
N GLU A 179 -22.18 -2.53 16.73
CA GLU A 179 -21.64 -2.01 15.47
C GLU A 179 -20.53 -0.98 15.72
N TYR A 180 -19.43 -1.12 14.97
CA TYR A 180 -18.23 -0.33 15.18
C TYR A 180 -17.85 0.51 13.98
N ILE A 181 -17.16 1.61 14.29
CA ILE A 181 -16.40 2.41 13.33
C ILE A 181 -14.95 2.51 13.80
N THR A 182 -14.01 2.33 12.89
CA THR A 182 -12.60 2.56 13.19
C THR A 182 -12.22 4.01 12.95
N PHE A 183 -11.38 4.53 13.83
CA PHE A 183 -10.85 5.87 13.79
C PHE A 183 -9.31 5.84 13.80
N ASN A 184 -8.68 6.50 12.82
CA ASN A 184 -7.24 6.69 12.78
C ASN A 184 -6.93 8.13 12.42
N ASN A 185 -6.40 8.87 13.38
CA ASN A 185 -6.12 10.30 13.24
C ASN A 185 -4.64 10.65 13.14
N TYR A 186 -3.78 9.66 12.91
CA TYR A 186 -2.35 9.89 12.75
C TYR A 186 -1.84 9.40 11.41
N ILE A 187 -0.79 10.06 10.92
CA ILE A 187 -0.12 9.67 9.71
C ILE A 187 1.34 10.16 9.71
N ASP A 188 2.23 9.25 9.38
CA ASP A 188 3.68 9.48 9.34
C ASP A 188 4.23 9.70 7.94
N SER A 189 3.39 9.66 6.90
CA SER A 189 3.88 9.91 5.54
C SER A 189 4.33 11.35 5.39
N GLY A 190 5.63 11.54 5.12
CA GLY A 190 6.26 12.86 4.99
C GLY A 190 5.81 13.69 3.76
N PHE A 191 4.91 13.17 2.94
CA PHE A 191 4.46 13.84 1.72
C PHE A 191 3.60 15.08 2.00
N TYR A 192 2.84 15.09 3.11
CA TYR A 192 1.91 16.17 3.40
C TYR A 192 2.04 16.64 4.84
N ARG A 193 1.89 17.94 5.02
CA ARG A 193 1.93 18.54 6.36
C ARG A 193 0.53 18.56 6.96
N VAL A 194 0.26 17.65 7.89
CA VAL A 194 -0.96 17.69 8.70
C VAL A 194 -0.85 18.84 9.70
N ARG A 195 -1.88 19.67 9.76
CA ARG A 195 -1.99 20.79 10.70
C ARG A 195 -2.92 20.40 11.84
N LYS A 196 -2.77 21.04 13.00
CA LYS A 196 -3.63 20.82 14.18
C LYS A 196 -5.13 20.86 13.85
N LYS A 197 -5.55 21.78 12.96
CA LYS A 197 -6.95 21.88 12.52
C LYS A 197 -7.47 20.60 11.80
N HIS A 198 -6.62 19.87 11.08
CA HIS A 198 -7.03 18.67 10.38
C HIS A 198 -7.30 17.52 11.34
N TYR A 199 -6.47 17.40 12.40
CA TYR A 199 -6.73 16.42 13.46
C TYR A 199 -8.05 16.67 14.17
N LYS A 200 -8.27 17.95 14.58
CA LYS A 200 -9.52 18.36 15.20
C LYS A 200 -10.72 18.06 14.32
N HIS A 201 -10.61 18.42 13.04
CA HIS A 201 -11.70 18.25 12.10
C HIS A 201 -12.06 16.77 11.91
N LEU A 202 -11.06 15.87 11.73
CA LEU A 202 -11.29 14.45 11.60
C LEU A 202 -11.95 13.88 12.87
N SER A 203 -11.50 14.33 14.05
CA SER A 203 -12.05 13.92 15.34
C SER A 203 -13.50 14.37 15.53
N ASP A 204 -13.78 15.64 15.22
CA ASP A 204 -15.15 16.20 15.31
C ASP A 204 -16.10 15.46 14.36
N TYR A 205 -15.63 15.15 13.16
CA TYR A 205 -16.40 14.39 12.18
C TYR A 205 -16.68 12.96 12.70
N CYS A 206 -15.66 12.25 13.20
CA CYS A 206 -15.83 10.92 13.76
C CYS A 206 -16.83 10.88 14.91
N LYS A 207 -16.67 11.80 15.87
CA LYS A 207 -17.58 11.96 17.03
C LYS A 207 -19.02 12.17 16.59
N HIS A 208 -19.25 13.07 15.65
CA HIS A 208 -20.58 13.36 15.14
C HIS A 208 -21.19 12.17 14.40
N PHE A 209 -20.43 11.58 13.46
CA PHE A 209 -20.88 10.46 12.65
C PHE A 209 -21.20 9.22 13.51
N ALA A 210 -20.34 8.89 14.46
CA ALA A 210 -20.56 7.75 15.36
C ALA A 210 -21.84 7.95 16.20
N LYS A 211 -22.04 9.16 16.73
CA LYS A 211 -23.21 9.50 17.54
C LYS A 211 -24.52 9.35 16.76
N ILE A 212 -24.62 9.91 15.54
CA ILE A 212 -25.86 9.88 14.76
C ILE A 212 -26.20 8.50 14.22
N ASN A 213 -25.19 7.63 14.05
CA ASN A 213 -25.37 6.27 13.56
C ASN A 213 -25.32 5.20 14.68
N ASN A 214 -25.25 5.62 15.94
CA ASN A 214 -25.18 4.73 17.11
C ASN A 214 -24.06 3.69 17.01
N LEU A 215 -22.84 4.13 16.68
CA LEU A 215 -21.66 3.29 16.49
C LEU A 215 -20.68 3.46 17.63
N SER A 216 -20.11 2.37 18.10
CA SER A 216 -18.94 2.40 18.99
C SER A 216 -17.65 2.68 18.21
N VAL A 217 -16.75 3.47 18.79
CA VAL A 217 -15.53 3.93 18.13
C VAL A 217 -14.32 3.15 18.60
N ILE A 218 -13.62 2.52 17.66
CA ILE A 218 -12.33 1.87 17.87
C ILE A 218 -11.23 2.79 17.36
N HIS A 219 -10.36 3.27 18.24
CA HIS A 219 -9.19 4.05 17.84
C HIS A 219 -8.02 3.12 17.55
N ILE A 220 -7.58 3.07 16.30
CA ILE A 220 -6.49 2.23 15.82
C ILE A 220 -5.29 3.07 15.41
N GLY A 221 -4.10 2.50 15.51
CA GLY A 221 -2.86 3.16 15.16
C GLY A 221 -1.64 2.44 15.73
N THR A 222 -0.46 2.91 15.37
CA THR A 222 0.79 2.37 15.89
C THR A 222 1.09 2.88 17.32
N LYS A 223 2.04 2.23 18.00
CA LYS A 223 2.55 2.74 19.28
C LYS A 223 3.08 4.18 19.17
N LYS A 224 3.73 4.50 18.05
CA LYS A 224 4.21 5.85 17.74
C LYS A 224 3.07 6.85 17.62
N ASP A 225 1.92 6.43 17.11
CA ASP A 225 0.73 7.28 17.02
C ASP A 225 0.22 7.63 18.42
N LYS A 226 0.15 6.63 19.32
CA LYS A 226 -0.23 6.81 20.72
C LYS A 226 0.74 7.71 21.49
N GLU A 227 2.04 7.57 21.24
CA GLU A 227 3.06 8.40 21.88
C GLU A 227 3.03 9.86 21.42
N LYS A 228 2.69 10.12 20.16
CA LYS A 228 2.64 11.46 19.57
C LYS A 228 1.32 12.17 19.78
N ASP A 229 0.22 11.44 19.73
CA ASP A 229 -1.10 11.96 19.98
C ASP A 229 -1.58 11.59 21.37
N LYS A 230 -1.27 12.45 22.33
CA LYS A 230 -1.67 12.30 23.74
C LYS A 230 -3.08 12.83 24.02
N ASN A 231 -3.84 13.22 22.99
CA ASN A 231 -5.19 13.70 23.21
C ASN A 231 -6.06 12.54 23.68
N TYR A 232 -6.86 12.82 24.68
CA TYR A 232 -7.96 11.99 25.09
C TYR A 232 -9.20 12.31 24.24
N TYR A 233 -9.83 11.30 23.72
CA TYR A 233 -11.04 11.44 22.93
C TYR A 233 -12.19 10.81 23.69
N ASP A 234 -13.08 11.63 24.22
CA ASP A 234 -14.25 11.23 25.02
C ASP A 234 -15.30 10.39 24.26
N PHE A 235 -15.15 10.29 22.95
CA PHE A 235 -16.02 9.51 22.06
C PHE A 235 -15.41 8.17 21.63
N VAL A 236 -14.20 7.85 22.07
CA VAL A 236 -13.54 6.58 21.77
C VAL A 236 -13.90 5.57 22.85
N ASP A 237 -14.52 4.47 22.44
CA ASP A 237 -14.92 3.39 23.35
C ASP A 237 -13.76 2.40 23.56
N LEU A 238 -12.94 2.16 22.54
CA LEU A 238 -11.84 1.22 22.58
C LEU A 238 -10.58 1.79 21.93
N ASP A 239 -9.54 2.08 22.72
CA ASP A 239 -8.25 2.57 22.24
C ASP A 239 -7.27 1.40 22.04
N LEU A 240 -7.11 0.95 20.80
CA LEU A 240 -6.21 -0.13 20.40
C LEU A 240 -4.92 0.37 19.77
N ARG A 241 -4.57 1.64 19.89
CA ARG A 241 -3.32 2.19 19.38
C ARG A 241 -2.10 1.54 20.02
N GLY A 242 -1.24 0.96 19.20
CA GLY A 242 -0.04 0.24 19.65
C GLY A 242 -0.29 -1.19 20.14
N GLU A 243 -1.54 -1.65 20.10
CA GLU A 243 -1.93 -3.00 20.52
C GLU A 243 -2.29 -3.89 19.34
N THR A 244 -2.52 -3.30 18.18
CA THR A 244 -2.80 -4.01 16.93
C THR A 244 -1.57 -4.20 16.08
N SER A 245 -1.37 -5.39 15.54
CA SER A 245 -0.47 -5.68 14.44
C SER A 245 -1.12 -5.34 13.10
N ALA A 246 -0.36 -5.37 12.02
CA ALA A 246 -0.94 -5.22 10.67
C ALA A 246 -1.96 -6.35 10.38
N ALA A 247 -1.71 -7.56 10.88
CA ALA A 247 -2.65 -8.69 10.73
C ALA A 247 -3.98 -8.45 11.44
N ASP A 248 -3.94 -7.88 12.65
CA ASP A 248 -5.16 -7.54 13.39
C ASP A 248 -6.01 -6.49 12.66
N LEU A 249 -5.38 -5.58 11.90
CA LEU A 249 -6.12 -4.60 11.09
C LEU A 249 -6.89 -5.27 9.95
N PHE A 250 -6.33 -6.30 9.31
CA PHE A 250 -7.06 -7.11 8.32
C PHE A 250 -8.22 -7.84 8.97
N TYR A 251 -8.01 -8.42 10.15
CA TYR A 251 -9.06 -9.09 10.91
C TYR A 251 -10.19 -8.13 11.28
N ILE A 252 -9.88 -6.98 11.87
CA ILE A 252 -10.89 -5.96 12.22
C ILE A 252 -11.70 -5.54 10.99
N ALA A 253 -11.04 -5.30 9.85
CA ALA A 253 -11.72 -4.94 8.62
C ALA A 253 -12.59 -6.07 8.05
N SER A 254 -12.30 -7.32 8.36
CA SER A 254 -13.09 -8.48 7.91
C SER A 254 -14.38 -8.69 8.69
N LEU A 255 -14.50 -8.16 9.91
CA LEU A 255 -15.64 -8.36 10.78
C LEU A 255 -16.89 -7.63 10.27
N ASP A 256 -18.03 -8.32 10.22
CA ASP A 256 -19.27 -7.76 9.69
C ASP A 256 -19.84 -6.63 10.54
N ASN A 257 -19.59 -6.64 11.83
CA ASN A 257 -20.02 -5.60 12.76
C ASN A 257 -19.11 -4.35 12.77
N VAL A 258 -17.97 -4.39 12.09
CA VAL A 258 -17.16 -3.20 11.81
C VAL A 258 -17.62 -2.62 10.47
N LYS A 259 -18.37 -1.52 10.50
CA LYS A 259 -19.10 -0.98 9.35
C LYS A 259 -18.32 0.06 8.54
N TYR A 260 -17.54 0.90 9.25
CA TYR A 260 -16.93 2.08 8.66
C TYR A 260 -15.48 2.28 9.12
N ASN A 261 -14.75 3.06 8.34
CA ASN A 261 -13.45 3.59 8.72
C ASN A 261 -13.41 5.11 8.54
N ILE A 262 -12.88 5.82 9.50
CA ILE A 262 -12.56 7.24 9.40
C ILE A 262 -11.06 7.39 9.62
N SER A 263 -10.36 7.90 8.62
CA SER A 263 -8.90 8.05 8.71
C SER A 263 -8.37 9.14 7.81
N PHE A 264 -7.10 9.46 8.01
CA PHE A 264 -6.32 10.07 6.95
C PHE A 264 -6.02 9.06 5.84
N ASP A 265 -5.47 9.56 4.73
CA ASP A 265 -4.89 8.78 3.64
C ASP A 265 -3.71 7.93 4.18
N ALA A 266 -4.00 6.72 4.58
CA ALA A 266 -3.11 5.78 5.26
C ALA A 266 -3.41 4.32 4.87
N PHE A 267 -2.54 3.41 5.29
CA PHE A 267 -2.65 1.96 5.01
C PHE A 267 -4.03 1.38 5.35
N ILE A 268 -4.63 1.81 6.45
CA ILE A 268 -5.93 1.31 6.89
C ILE A 268 -7.04 1.58 5.86
N MET A 269 -6.99 2.70 5.16
CA MET A 269 -7.92 3.00 4.07
C MET A 269 -7.93 1.89 3.01
N HIS A 270 -6.76 1.43 2.61
CA HIS A 270 -6.64 0.38 1.59
C HIS A 270 -7.17 -0.97 2.06
N ILE A 271 -6.96 -1.31 3.34
CA ILE A 271 -7.51 -2.54 3.92
C ILE A 271 -9.04 -2.48 3.93
N PHE A 272 -9.62 -1.43 4.49
CA PHE A 272 -11.08 -1.28 4.56
C PHE A 272 -11.70 -1.31 3.17
N PHE A 273 -11.06 -0.67 2.22
CA PHE A 273 -11.47 -0.72 0.83
C PHE A 273 -11.42 -2.14 0.25
N LEU A 274 -10.37 -2.91 0.58
CA LEU A 274 -10.24 -4.31 0.15
C LEU A 274 -11.38 -5.19 0.68
N TYR A 275 -11.85 -4.93 1.90
CA TYR A 275 -12.99 -5.64 2.51
C TYR A 275 -14.36 -5.03 2.21
N ASN A 276 -14.45 -4.13 1.24
CA ASN A 276 -15.69 -3.48 0.82
C ASN A 276 -16.36 -2.67 1.94
N LYS A 277 -15.57 -2.11 2.85
CA LYS A 277 -16.08 -1.25 3.92
C LYS A 277 -16.04 0.21 3.50
N LYS A 278 -17.09 0.93 3.81
CA LYS A 278 -17.16 2.37 3.55
C LYS A 278 -16.14 3.12 4.38
N SER A 279 -15.34 3.97 3.72
CA SER A 279 -14.29 4.75 4.39
C SER A 279 -14.47 6.24 4.12
N PHE A 280 -14.34 7.04 5.17
CA PHE A 280 -14.32 8.50 5.11
C PHE A 280 -12.87 8.96 5.29
N ILE A 281 -12.28 9.49 4.23
CA ILE A 281 -10.86 9.78 4.19
C ILE A 281 -10.63 11.29 4.12
N LEU A 282 -9.86 11.80 5.09
CA LEU A 282 -9.38 13.16 5.05
C LEU A 282 -8.04 13.21 4.32
N PHE A 283 -8.08 13.62 3.06
CA PHE A 283 -6.89 13.86 2.27
C PHE A 283 -6.22 15.17 2.70
N ARG A 284 -4.90 15.16 2.72
CA ARG A 284 -4.05 16.24 3.21
C ARG A 284 -3.36 16.94 2.05
N GLY A 285 -3.17 18.24 2.18
CA GLY A 285 -2.29 18.95 1.26
C GLY A 285 -2.60 20.43 1.19
N ARG A 286 -1.63 21.20 0.71
CA ARG A 286 -1.92 22.45 0.01
C ARG A 286 -2.43 22.02 -1.37
N TYR A 287 -3.71 22.18 -1.57
CA TYR A 287 -4.29 21.88 -2.86
C TYR A 287 -3.94 23.01 -3.83
N THR A 288 -2.81 22.84 -4.51
CA THR A 288 -2.64 23.48 -5.81
C THR A 288 -3.64 22.84 -6.80
N LYS A 289 -3.89 23.48 -7.93
CA LYS A 289 -4.77 22.91 -8.98
C LYS A 289 -4.29 21.51 -9.40
N GLU A 290 -2.98 21.30 -9.43
CA GLU A 290 -2.33 20.01 -9.71
C GLU A 290 -2.58 18.98 -8.60
N ALA A 291 -2.49 19.38 -7.33
CA ALA A 291 -2.77 18.50 -6.20
C ALA A 291 -4.25 18.12 -6.13
N ARG A 292 -5.19 18.99 -6.51
CA ARG A 292 -6.61 18.62 -6.64
C ARG A 292 -6.83 17.58 -7.73
N ASN A 293 -6.13 17.70 -8.85
CA ASN A 293 -6.19 16.71 -9.91
C ASN A 293 -5.55 15.39 -9.48
N PHE A 294 -4.45 15.46 -8.74
CA PHE A 294 -3.79 14.29 -8.15
C PHE A 294 -4.70 13.62 -7.11
N VAL A 295 -5.36 14.36 -6.23
CA VAL A 295 -6.33 13.84 -5.28
C VAL A 295 -7.53 13.23 -6.01
N LYS A 296 -8.06 13.85 -7.03
CA LYS A 296 -9.11 13.26 -7.87
C LYS A 296 -8.68 11.98 -8.57
N GLN A 297 -7.40 11.87 -8.94
CA GLN A 297 -6.81 10.65 -9.50
C GLN A 297 -6.51 9.59 -8.42
N TYR A 298 -6.14 10.01 -7.21
CA TYR A 298 -5.95 9.13 -6.06
C TYR A 298 -7.26 8.70 -5.40
N LEU A 299 -8.35 9.37 -5.70
CA LEU A 299 -9.70 8.95 -5.37
C LEU A 299 -10.11 7.70 -6.15
N ASN A 300 -9.43 7.43 -7.26
CA ASN A 300 -9.49 6.11 -7.84
C ASN A 300 -8.71 5.19 -6.90
N PRO A 301 -9.37 4.22 -6.30
CA PRO A 301 -8.68 3.24 -5.47
C PRO A 301 -7.56 2.59 -6.28
N PRO A 302 -6.49 2.12 -5.65
CA PRO A 302 -5.37 1.51 -6.35
C PRO A 302 -5.75 0.25 -7.14
N PHE A 303 -6.93 -0.28 -6.87
CA PHE A 303 -7.58 -1.37 -7.60
C PHE A 303 -9.06 -1.06 -7.81
N LYS A 304 -9.68 -1.66 -8.83
CA LYS A 304 -11.09 -1.45 -9.15
C LYS A 304 -11.97 -1.92 -7.99
N PRO A 305 -12.91 -1.08 -7.48
CA PRO A 305 -13.88 -1.53 -6.48
C PRO A 305 -14.82 -2.57 -7.07
N GLU A 306 -15.39 -3.40 -6.23
CA GLU A 306 -16.54 -4.18 -6.64
C GLU A 306 -17.74 -3.24 -6.88
N PRO A 307 -18.66 -3.56 -7.80
CA PRO A 307 -19.70 -2.62 -8.26
C PRO A 307 -20.58 -2.01 -7.15
N GLU A 308 -20.67 -2.70 -6.02
CA GLU A 308 -21.54 -2.33 -4.90
C GLU A 308 -20.93 -1.29 -3.95
N ILE A 309 -19.62 -0.99 -4.10
CA ILE A 309 -18.98 -0.01 -3.21
C ILE A 309 -19.07 1.37 -3.84
N LYS A 310 -20.03 2.12 -3.43
CA LYS A 310 -19.98 3.57 -3.59
C LYS A 310 -18.89 4.11 -2.66
N ILE A 311 -17.81 4.61 -3.23
CA ILE A 311 -16.91 5.51 -2.51
C ILE A 311 -17.69 6.81 -2.33
N GLU A 312 -18.55 6.83 -1.34
CA GLU A 312 -19.19 8.05 -0.92
C GLU A 312 -18.27 8.72 0.08
N ASN A 313 -17.85 9.87 -0.31
CA ASN A 313 -17.33 10.94 0.50
C ASN A 313 -15.93 10.77 1.06
N ILE A 314 -15.12 11.15 0.20
CA ILE A 314 -13.96 11.94 0.56
C ILE A 314 -14.50 13.29 1.00
N VAL A 315 -14.29 13.57 2.25
CA VAL A 315 -14.55 14.90 2.75
C VAL A 315 -13.44 15.78 2.20
N GLU A 316 -13.71 16.47 1.08
CA GLU A 316 -12.85 17.54 0.59
C GLU A 316 -12.88 18.64 1.63
N TYR A 317 -11.72 18.88 2.26
CA TYR A 317 -11.54 20.07 3.08
C TYR A 317 -10.41 20.91 2.59
N ILE A 318 -10.80 22.08 2.29
CA ILE A 318 -10.05 23.26 1.92
C ILE A 318 -9.24 23.81 3.09
#